data_aee56d908a3fd164ec886a6fd10fca85
#
_entry.id   aee56d908a3fd164ec886a6fd10fca85
#
_cell.length_a   1.000
_cell.length_b   1.000
_cell.length_c   1.000
_cell.angle_alpha   90.00
_cell.angle_beta   90.00
_cell.angle_gamma   90.00
#
_symmetry.space_group_name_H-M   'P 1'
#
loop_
_entity.id
_entity.type
_entity.pdbx_description
1 polymer ?
#
loop_
_entity_poly.entity_id
_entity_poly.type
_entity_poly.pdbx_seq_one_letter_code
_entity_poly.pdbx_strand_id
1 'polypeptide(L)'
;MDTSLLLIAAFCGIWQFVSTTDFGYTLSDTLGQPVLVGALLGLLTGQVEQGLMIGGSLELMYLGIIYPGGTVPACASSAALVAIPIALRTGLDAHAATVLAVPFGILGSILWNVKYSINSTFTTVSYTHLRAHETAANL
;
A
#
# COMPACT_ATOMS: atom_id res chain seq x y z
N MET A 1 -6.09 14.41 22.07
CA MET A 1 -5.60 13.55 20.98
C MET A 1 -4.12 13.39 21.23
N ASP A 2 -3.66 12.17 21.46
CA ASP A 2 -2.29 11.93 21.90
C ASP A 2 -1.30 12.27 20.80
N THR A 3 -0.28 13.05 21.11
CA THR A 3 0.77 13.45 20.14
C THR A 3 1.44 12.25 19.48
N SER A 4 1.59 11.13 20.22
CA SER A 4 2.12 9.87 19.69
C SER A 4 1.23 9.26 18.60
N LEU A 5 -0.08 9.39 18.72
CA LEU A 5 -1.05 8.90 17.73
C LEU A 5 -0.96 9.69 16.43
N LEU A 6 -0.84 11.02 16.55
CA LEU A 6 -0.65 11.89 15.39
C LEU A 6 0.65 11.60 14.64
N LEU A 7 1.74 11.35 15.39
CA LEU A 7 3.03 11.02 14.80
C LEU A 7 2.99 9.69 14.05
N ILE A 8 2.38 8.65 14.61
CA ILE A 8 2.21 7.35 13.95
C ILE A 8 1.32 7.50 12.70
N ALA A 9 0.21 8.23 12.80
CA ALA A 9 -0.68 8.45 11.65
C ALA A 9 0.02 9.24 10.53
N ALA A 10 0.77 10.28 10.88
CA ALA A 10 1.56 11.04 9.93
C ALA A 10 2.64 10.17 9.25
N PHE A 11 3.34 9.35 10.03
CA PHE A 11 4.30 8.38 9.49
C PHE A 11 3.65 7.41 8.51
N CYS A 12 2.51 6.80 8.86
CA CYS A 12 1.79 5.89 7.98
C CYS A 12 1.32 6.59 6.69
N GLY A 13 0.84 7.83 6.78
CA GLY A 13 0.42 8.61 5.61
C GLY A 13 1.59 8.94 4.67
N ILE A 14 2.71 9.41 5.21
CA ILE A 14 3.92 9.68 4.45
C ILE A 14 4.48 8.39 3.84
N TRP A 15 4.51 7.32 4.62
CA TRP A 15 4.99 6.02 4.15
C TRP A 15 4.15 5.47 2.99
N GLN A 16 2.81 5.56 3.11
CA GLN A 16 1.90 5.17 2.04
C GLN A 16 2.13 6.01 0.78
N PHE A 17 2.33 7.32 0.94
CA PHE A 17 2.64 8.18 -0.19
C PHE A 17 3.95 7.79 -0.88
N VAL A 18 5.02 7.56 -0.11
CA VAL A 18 6.31 7.15 -0.64
C VAL A 18 6.24 5.78 -1.32
N SER A 19 5.59 4.79 -0.71
CA SER A 19 5.46 3.45 -1.27
C SER A 19 4.60 3.40 -2.54
N THR A 20 3.65 4.33 -2.69
CA THR A 20 2.80 4.43 -3.89
C THR A 20 3.37 5.34 -4.98
N THR A 21 4.45 6.06 -4.68
CA THR A 21 5.17 6.86 -5.68
C THR A 21 6.20 5.97 -6.37
N ASP A 22 6.10 5.86 -7.69
CA ASP A 22 6.92 4.96 -8.51
C ASP A 22 8.38 5.45 -8.61
N PHE A 23 9.15 5.34 -7.52
CA PHE A 23 10.61 5.59 -7.50
C PHE A 23 11.44 4.47 -8.15
N GLY A 24 10.80 3.48 -8.71
CA GLY A 24 11.37 2.27 -9.27
C GLY A 24 10.65 1.04 -8.74
N TYR A 25 10.32 0.12 -9.64
CA TYR A 25 9.47 -1.04 -9.35
C TYR A 25 9.91 -1.81 -8.09
N THR A 26 11.19 -2.16 -8.02
CA THR A 26 11.73 -2.97 -6.91
C THR A 26 11.65 -2.25 -5.56
N LEU A 27 11.95 -0.95 -5.52
CA LEU A 27 11.95 -0.19 -4.28
C LEU A 27 10.53 0.04 -3.77
N SER A 28 9.62 0.44 -4.64
CA SER A 28 8.20 0.66 -4.28
C SER A 28 7.54 -0.61 -3.80
N ASP A 29 7.81 -1.75 -4.44
CA ASP A 29 7.29 -3.06 -4.05
C ASP A 29 7.82 -3.47 -2.67
N THR A 30 9.12 -3.34 -2.42
CA THR A 30 9.74 -3.65 -1.12
C THR A 30 9.19 -2.77 0.00
N LEU A 31 9.04 -1.47 -0.23
CA LEU A 31 8.49 -0.54 0.75
C LEU A 31 7.01 -0.81 1.09
N GLY A 32 6.28 -1.42 0.16
CA GLY A 32 4.89 -1.84 0.36
C GLY A 32 4.70 -3.13 1.15
N GLN A 33 5.76 -3.89 1.45
CA GLN A 33 5.65 -5.19 2.11
C GLN A 33 5.21 -5.06 3.58
N PRO A 34 4.18 -5.80 4.00
CA PRO A 34 3.66 -5.80 5.38
C PRO A 34 4.72 -6.11 6.45
N VAL A 35 5.67 -7.01 6.17
CA VAL A 35 6.76 -7.34 7.11
C VAL A 35 7.64 -6.13 7.38
N LEU A 36 8.00 -5.37 6.34
CA LEU A 36 8.82 -4.16 6.50
C LEU A 36 8.07 -3.09 7.29
N VAL A 37 6.80 -2.88 6.97
CA VAL A 37 5.92 -1.95 7.69
C VAL A 37 5.79 -2.37 9.16
N GLY A 38 5.63 -3.68 9.42
CA GLY A 38 5.55 -4.25 10.77
C GLY A 38 6.82 -4.03 11.57
N ALA A 39 8.00 -4.25 10.96
CA ALA A 39 9.29 -4.00 11.58
C ALA A 39 9.46 -2.52 11.97
N LEU A 40 9.17 -1.61 11.06
CA LEU A 40 9.32 -0.17 11.28
C LEU A 40 8.35 0.37 12.34
N LEU A 41 7.08 -0.01 12.28
CA LEU A 41 6.09 0.39 13.28
C LEU A 41 6.38 -0.27 14.65
N GLY A 42 6.86 -1.51 14.65
CA GLY A 42 7.33 -2.18 15.85
C GLY A 42 8.52 -1.46 16.51
N LEU A 43 9.48 -0.97 15.72
CA LEU A 43 10.60 -0.16 16.21
C LEU A 43 10.12 1.18 16.78
N LEU A 44 9.21 1.86 16.10
CA LEU A 44 8.66 3.14 16.56
C LEU A 44 7.83 3.03 17.85
N THR A 45 7.17 1.89 18.06
CA THR A 45 6.34 1.64 19.25
C THR A 45 7.08 0.89 20.37
N GLY A 46 8.30 0.41 20.10
CA GLY A 46 9.07 -0.41 21.03
C GLY A 46 8.58 -1.87 21.13
N GLN A 47 7.74 -2.33 20.20
CA GLN A 47 7.14 -3.66 20.18
C GLN A 47 7.51 -4.42 18.89
N VAL A 48 8.81 -4.56 18.66
CA VAL A 48 9.37 -5.11 17.40
C VAL A 48 8.89 -6.54 17.12
N GLU A 49 8.90 -7.40 18.14
CA GLU A 49 8.48 -8.79 18.02
C GLU A 49 7.01 -8.88 17.55
N GLN A 50 6.13 -8.15 18.20
CA GLN A 50 4.71 -8.14 17.88
C GLN A 50 4.46 -7.52 16.48
N GLY A 51 5.15 -6.43 16.14
CA GLY A 51 5.09 -5.81 14.83
C GLY A 51 5.52 -6.75 13.71
N LEU A 52 6.61 -7.52 13.91
CA LEU A 52 7.07 -8.53 12.96
C LEU A 52 6.10 -9.71 12.84
N MET A 53 5.53 -10.19 13.96
CA MET A 53 4.55 -11.28 13.93
C MET A 53 3.31 -10.89 13.14
N ILE A 54 2.77 -9.68 13.36
CA ILE A 54 1.59 -9.19 12.65
C ILE A 54 1.93 -8.94 11.18
N GLY A 55 3.06 -8.26 10.89
CA GLY A 55 3.52 -8.00 9.54
C GLY A 55 3.75 -9.28 8.74
N GLY A 56 4.38 -10.30 9.36
CA GLY A 56 4.60 -11.62 8.76
C GLY A 56 3.29 -12.36 8.46
N SER A 57 2.32 -12.32 9.38
CA SER A 57 1.00 -12.93 9.17
C SER A 57 0.26 -12.29 7.99
N LEU A 58 0.33 -10.96 7.88
CA LEU A 58 -0.24 -10.22 6.76
C LEU A 58 0.48 -10.53 5.45
N GLU A 59 1.81 -10.59 5.46
CA GLU A 59 2.60 -10.97 4.28
C GLU A 59 2.18 -12.32 3.75
N LEU A 60 2.08 -13.34 4.62
CA LEU A 60 1.64 -14.69 4.24
C LEU A 60 0.22 -14.70 3.67
N MET A 61 -0.70 -13.90 4.22
CA MET A 61 -2.06 -13.79 3.73
C MET A 61 -2.12 -13.20 2.31
N TYR A 62 -1.28 -12.20 2.04
CA TYR A 62 -1.26 -11.50 0.75
C TYR A 62 -0.34 -12.13 -0.30
N LEU A 63 0.51 -13.10 0.08
CA LEU A 63 1.50 -13.73 -0.80
C LEU A 63 0.87 -14.41 -2.04
N GLY A 64 -0.35 -14.92 -1.91
CA GLY A 64 -1.06 -15.61 -3.00
C GLY A 64 -1.89 -14.71 -3.91
N ILE A 65 -1.85 -13.40 -3.73
CA ILE A 65 -2.65 -12.49 -4.53
C ILE A 65 -2.01 -12.28 -5.91
N ILE A 66 -2.77 -12.63 -6.94
CA ILE A 66 -2.39 -12.42 -8.34
C ILE A 66 -3.08 -11.15 -8.84
N TYR A 67 -2.39 -10.36 -9.66
CA TYR A 67 -2.90 -9.10 -10.25
C TYR A 67 -3.35 -9.32 -11.70
N PRO A 68 -4.53 -9.90 -11.96
CA PRO A 68 -4.98 -10.19 -13.31
C PRO A 68 -5.32 -8.91 -14.06
N GLY A 69 -4.72 -8.73 -15.23
CA GLY A 69 -5.01 -7.57 -16.09
C GLY A 69 -4.66 -6.21 -15.51
N GLY A 70 -3.76 -6.14 -14.52
CA GLY A 70 -3.37 -4.89 -13.86
C GLY A 70 -4.36 -4.40 -12.80
N THR A 71 -5.42 -5.16 -12.49
CA THR A 71 -6.31 -4.85 -11.37
C THR A 71 -5.67 -5.30 -10.06
N VAL A 72 -5.80 -4.49 -9.02
CA VAL A 72 -5.32 -4.81 -7.67
C VAL A 72 -6.51 -5.30 -6.85
N PRO A 73 -6.66 -6.62 -6.58
CA PRO A 73 -7.81 -7.15 -5.85
C PRO A 73 -7.78 -6.78 -4.35
N ALA A 74 -6.60 -6.67 -3.77
CA ALA A 74 -6.41 -6.21 -2.40
C ALA A 74 -5.04 -5.56 -2.24
N CYS A 75 -4.96 -4.49 -1.45
CA CYS A 75 -3.73 -3.71 -1.25
C CYS A 75 -3.09 -4.06 0.10
N ALA A 76 -2.02 -4.86 0.07
CA ALA A 76 -1.31 -5.32 1.26
C ALA A 76 -0.72 -4.16 2.09
N SER A 77 -0.13 -3.16 1.42
CA SER A 77 0.48 -2.00 2.10
C SER A 77 -0.56 -1.18 2.87
N SER A 78 -1.73 -0.90 2.27
CA SER A 78 -2.80 -0.17 2.93
C SER A 78 -3.38 -0.95 4.11
N ALA A 79 -3.53 -2.27 3.97
CA ALA A 79 -3.97 -3.16 5.04
C ALA A 79 -2.99 -3.11 6.23
N ALA A 80 -1.69 -3.24 5.96
CA ALA A 80 -0.64 -3.24 6.97
C ALA A 80 -0.53 -1.90 7.70
N LEU A 81 -0.51 -0.78 6.97
CA LEU A 81 -0.36 0.56 7.54
C LEU A 81 -1.51 1.00 8.44
N VAL A 82 -2.68 0.37 8.32
CA VAL A 82 -3.82 0.65 9.21
C VAL A 82 -3.92 -0.40 10.31
N ALA A 83 -3.84 -1.69 9.98
CA ALA A 83 -4.06 -2.76 10.94
C ALA A 83 -2.93 -2.89 11.97
N ILE A 84 -1.66 -2.75 11.54
CA ILE A 84 -0.52 -2.93 12.45
C ILE A 84 -0.51 -1.90 13.59
N PRO A 85 -0.59 -0.59 13.35
CA PRO A 85 -0.55 0.38 14.44
C PRO A 85 -1.76 0.27 15.37
N ILE A 86 -2.93 -0.11 14.85
CA ILE A 86 -4.10 -0.37 15.69
C ILE A 86 -3.83 -1.59 16.59
N ALA A 87 -3.35 -2.69 16.02
CA ALA A 87 -3.08 -3.91 16.77
C ALA A 87 -1.99 -3.72 17.84
N LEU A 88 -0.90 -3.02 17.52
CA LEU A 88 0.16 -2.70 18.49
C LEU A 88 -0.34 -1.83 19.66
N ARG A 89 -1.29 -0.95 19.42
CA ARG A 89 -1.86 -0.10 20.47
C ARG A 89 -2.94 -0.77 21.31
N THR A 90 -3.73 -1.64 20.70
CA THR A 90 -4.84 -2.32 21.38
C THR A 90 -4.42 -3.66 21.98
N GLY A 91 -3.19 -4.12 21.70
CA GLY A 91 -2.71 -5.42 22.16
C GLY A 91 -3.40 -6.60 21.46
N LEU A 92 -3.90 -6.41 20.24
CA LEU A 92 -4.47 -7.48 19.44
C LEU A 92 -3.39 -8.47 19.02
N ASP A 93 -3.73 -9.75 19.04
CA ASP A 93 -2.89 -10.81 18.50
C ASP A 93 -2.81 -10.74 16.96
N ALA A 94 -1.86 -11.48 16.38
CA ALA A 94 -1.62 -11.48 14.95
C ALA A 94 -2.86 -11.95 14.14
N HIS A 95 -3.65 -12.88 14.69
CA HIS A 95 -4.85 -13.38 14.03
C HIS A 95 -5.95 -12.31 13.95
N ALA A 96 -6.25 -11.65 15.06
CA ALA A 96 -7.24 -10.58 15.09
C ALA A 96 -6.81 -9.38 14.25
N ALA A 97 -5.50 -9.04 14.24
CA ALA A 97 -4.95 -8.01 13.38
C ALA A 97 -5.11 -8.33 11.89
N THR A 98 -4.94 -9.61 11.51
CA THR A 98 -5.13 -10.08 10.13
C THR A 98 -6.59 -9.93 9.70
N VAL A 99 -7.54 -10.29 10.54
CA VAL A 99 -8.98 -10.10 10.26
C VAL A 99 -9.32 -8.61 10.12
N LEU A 100 -8.78 -7.77 11.00
CA LEU A 100 -8.94 -6.32 10.92
C LEU A 100 -8.39 -5.73 9.63
N ALA A 101 -7.31 -6.28 9.09
CA ALA A 101 -6.62 -5.78 7.90
C ALA A 101 -7.45 -5.95 6.61
N VAL A 102 -8.33 -6.96 6.53
CA VAL A 102 -9.08 -7.31 5.32
C VAL A 102 -9.88 -6.12 4.76
N PRO A 103 -10.75 -5.43 5.52
CA PRO A 103 -11.53 -4.32 4.97
C PRO A 103 -10.66 -3.16 4.49
N PHE A 104 -9.53 -2.91 5.15
CA PHE A 104 -8.60 -1.86 4.74
C PHE A 104 -7.81 -2.23 3.48
N GLY A 105 -7.51 -3.49 3.28
CA GLY A 105 -6.93 -4.00 2.03
C GLY A 105 -7.88 -3.81 0.84
N ILE A 106 -9.17 -4.06 1.03
CA ILE A 106 -10.20 -3.84 0.02
C ILE A 106 -10.36 -2.34 -0.28
N LEU A 107 -10.43 -1.50 0.73
CA LEU A 107 -10.50 -0.05 0.54
C LEU A 107 -9.26 0.48 -0.20
N GLY A 108 -8.08 0.00 0.16
CA GLY A 108 -6.83 0.35 -0.51
C GLY A 108 -6.86 -0.04 -1.99
N SER A 109 -7.41 -1.21 -2.33
CA SER A 109 -7.54 -1.66 -3.72
C SER A 109 -8.48 -0.78 -4.55
N ILE A 110 -9.58 -0.34 -3.96
CA ILE A 110 -10.50 0.59 -4.63
C ILE A 110 -9.79 1.90 -4.99
N LEU A 111 -9.07 2.49 -4.03
CA LEU A 111 -8.30 3.71 -4.26
C LEU A 111 -7.22 3.52 -5.33
N TRP A 112 -6.55 2.37 -5.33
CA TRP A 112 -5.53 2.03 -6.31
C TRP A 112 -6.11 1.91 -7.72
N ASN A 113 -7.24 1.21 -7.87
CA ASN A 113 -7.93 1.07 -9.15
C ASN A 113 -8.46 2.41 -9.67
N VAL A 114 -8.94 3.30 -8.79
CA VAL A 114 -9.32 4.66 -9.15
C VAL A 114 -8.12 5.47 -9.67
N LYS A 115 -6.96 5.38 -8.99
CA LYS A 115 -5.70 5.99 -9.47
C LYS A 115 -5.37 5.55 -10.89
N TYR A 116 -5.43 4.25 -11.19
CA TYR A 116 -5.16 3.74 -12.53
C TYR A 116 -6.18 4.20 -13.57
N SER A 117 -7.46 4.25 -13.22
CA SER A 117 -8.52 4.76 -14.11
C SER A 117 -8.30 6.22 -14.49
N ILE A 118 -7.93 7.05 -13.52
CA ILE A 118 -7.61 8.46 -13.76
C ILE A 118 -6.36 8.56 -14.65
N ASN A 119 -5.29 7.84 -14.33
CA ASN A 119 -4.07 7.87 -15.11
C ASN A 119 -4.28 7.40 -16.57
N SER A 120 -5.12 6.38 -16.79
CA SER A 120 -5.42 5.89 -18.15
C SER A 120 -6.11 6.96 -19.02
N THR A 121 -6.97 7.79 -18.42
CA THR A 121 -7.60 8.90 -19.12
C THR A 121 -6.58 9.92 -19.62
N PHE A 122 -5.62 10.31 -18.78
CA PHE A 122 -4.55 11.24 -19.16
C PHE A 122 -3.63 10.63 -20.24
N THR A 123 -3.32 9.35 -20.15
CA THR A 123 -2.49 8.65 -21.13
C THR A 123 -3.15 8.64 -22.51
N THR A 124 -4.45 8.41 -22.58
CA THR A 124 -5.22 8.44 -23.83
C THR A 124 -5.16 9.83 -24.49
N VAL A 125 -5.35 10.90 -23.70
CA VAL A 125 -5.28 12.28 -24.20
C VAL A 125 -3.88 12.60 -24.72
N SER A 126 -2.83 12.24 -23.97
CA SER A 126 -1.44 12.46 -24.40
C SER A 126 -1.13 11.73 -25.71
N TYR A 127 -1.57 10.47 -25.85
CA TYR A 127 -1.35 9.69 -27.06
C TYR A 127 -2.03 10.31 -28.29
N THR A 128 -3.29 10.77 -28.15
CA THR A 128 -4.01 11.43 -29.25
C THR A 128 -3.38 12.74 -29.66
N HIS A 129 -2.89 13.54 -28.70
CA HIS A 129 -2.15 14.78 -28.98
C HIS A 129 -0.83 14.53 -29.70
N LEU A 130 -0.02 13.57 -29.25
CA LEU A 130 1.24 13.21 -29.89
C LEU A 130 1.02 12.74 -31.33
N ARG A 131 0.02 11.87 -31.55
CA ARG A 131 -0.29 11.35 -32.87
C ARG A 131 -0.86 12.40 -33.83
N ALA A 132 -1.56 13.42 -33.31
CA ALA A 132 -2.05 14.53 -34.15
C ALA A 132 -0.93 15.36 -34.79
N HIS A 133 0.30 15.30 -34.25
CA HIS A 133 1.48 15.98 -34.78
C HIS A 133 2.32 15.10 -35.71
N GLU A 134 1.98 13.84 -35.87
CA GLU A 134 2.69 12.96 -36.83
C GLU A 134 2.20 13.24 -38.25
N THR A 135 3.14 13.49 -39.14
CA THR A 135 2.86 13.65 -40.56
C THR A 135 2.68 12.29 -41.24
N ALA A 136 1.97 12.23 -42.34
CA ALA A 136 1.77 11.02 -43.13
C ALA A 136 3.10 10.35 -43.61
N ALA A 137 4.21 11.09 -43.57
CA ALA A 137 5.54 10.57 -43.87
C ALA A 137 6.18 9.76 -42.72
N ASN A 138 5.64 9.84 -41.50
CA ASN A 138 6.13 9.14 -40.32
C ASN A 138 5.27 7.90 -39.96
N LEU A 139 4.25 7.60 -40.73
CA LEU A 139 3.41 6.40 -40.68
C LEU A 139 3.89 5.41 -41.70
#